data_ae542a8131fee48d787354f4fe41e341
#
_entry.id   ae542a8131fee48d787354f4fe41e341
#
_cell.length_a   1.000
_cell.length_b   1.000
_cell.length_c   1.000
_cell.angle_alpha   90.00
_cell.angle_beta   90.00
_cell.angle_gamma   90.00
#
_symmetry.space_group_name_H-M   'P 1'
#
loop_
_entity.id
_entity.type
_entity.pdbx_description
1 polymer ?
#
loop_
_entity_poly.entity_id
_entity_poly.type
_entity_poly.pdbx_seq_one_letter_code
_entity_poly.pdbx_strand_id
1 'polypeptide(L)'
;MSLKRSAPAAIVLCFCIGSAARAQNSVTTEPVGLMTISCLANSDTYLGIPFTRPPEFNGTVQSISSSPTNTLTVNGAPRWLPNQFVYTAGTQSKHYYVLLGNGGKSNPKAGHVFAITSNGSNTLTVDTTTEDLGGIAVDTQLTIIPYWTPATIFPASDAGFSFTPTTSPPTYKTLLRIPNYSAPGINQPYAAEYYCNNGAWRVVSDGLNNPPDRGDDPLLPDGYLVVRNANGAPTRPLKSLGSVLMKKTAVPLFAAQAGKQDNPVTMVRPVDVSLDATGLAPIDNSFVQNDQLLLFNNARPQFNKRPYRTYTYNDGWRLASDPTGDHGKDVIPAGSAVIVRKAVTPGSPVFWVNSPTYVTATSLLPLQAVSRKSHAGAGTFDINMPIVGAKGIESRTGGTSGNHQIILTFANNVSFTSASVAPGQNGAGGLAGSPIINGKRIILNLTGVTNQQWLTVNLTGVSDGSVSSNLAIPIGILAGDTNVDQRVNSKDANRTKAASGRIVNSTNFRIDVNLDGRIDVDDTNFVKSFLGTSLP
;
A
#
# COMPACT_ATOMS: atom_id res chain seq x y z
N MET A 1 -36.75 75.22 -59.42
CA MET A 1 -36.32 75.40 -58.07
C MET A 1 -36.35 74.01 -57.41
N SER A 2 -35.19 73.33 -57.35
CA SER A 2 -35.11 71.94 -56.94
C SER A 2 -34.37 71.87 -55.59
N LEU A 3 -35.07 71.44 -54.57
CA LEU A 3 -34.49 71.19 -53.24
C LEU A 3 -33.95 69.74 -53.17
N LYS A 4 -32.63 69.63 -53.08
CA LYS A 4 -31.95 68.35 -52.74
C LYS A 4 -32.04 68.11 -51.23
N ARG A 5 -32.69 67.02 -50.83
CA ARG A 5 -32.64 66.53 -49.47
C ARG A 5 -31.42 65.62 -49.33
N SER A 6 -30.52 65.95 -48.43
CA SER A 6 -29.43 65.11 -47.99
C SER A 6 -29.93 64.09 -46.96
N ALA A 7 -29.65 62.80 -47.14
CA ALA A 7 -29.92 61.74 -46.19
C ALA A 7 -28.78 61.63 -45.15
N PRO A 8 -29.05 61.37 -43.87
CA PRO A 8 -28.00 61.15 -42.91
C PRO A 8 -27.45 59.71 -43.01
N ALA A 9 -26.14 59.59 -43.02
CA ALA A 9 -25.44 58.31 -42.95
C ALA A 9 -25.61 57.66 -41.55
N ALA A 10 -26.25 56.51 -41.54
CA ALA A 10 -26.33 55.68 -40.33
C ALA A 10 -25.02 54.92 -40.14
N ILE A 11 -24.27 55.23 -39.07
CA ILE A 11 -23.12 54.45 -38.63
C ILE A 11 -23.65 53.20 -37.91
N VAL A 12 -23.50 52.01 -38.51
CA VAL A 12 -23.78 50.72 -37.89
C VAL A 12 -22.53 50.34 -37.09
N LEU A 13 -22.62 50.51 -35.77
CA LEU A 13 -21.59 50.04 -34.84
C LEU A 13 -21.78 48.53 -34.63
N CYS A 14 -20.95 47.71 -35.27
CA CYS A 14 -20.97 46.26 -35.14
C CYS A 14 -20.27 45.91 -33.82
N PHE A 15 -21.03 45.64 -32.74
CA PHE A 15 -20.51 45.03 -31.52
C PHE A 15 -20.23 43.55 -31.82
N CYS A 16 -18.94 43.21 -32.02
CA CYS A 16 -18.48 41.83 -31.90
C CYS A 16 -18.55 41.40 -30.44
N ILE A 17 -19.65 40.76 -30.05
CA ILE A 17 -19.71 40.02 -28.79
C ILE A 17 -18.83 38.80 -29.01
N GLY A 18 -17.58 38.88 -28.53
CA GLY A 18 -16.71 37.74 -28.40
C GLY A 18 -17.34 36.76 -27.39
N SER A 19 -18.01 35.75 -27.90
CA SER A 19 -18.38 34.58 -27.10
C SER A 19 -17.06 33.91 -26.65
N ALA A 20 -16.66 34.15 -25.40
CA ALA A 20 -15.65 33.33 -24.78
C ALA A 20 -16.16 31.88 -24.86
N ALA A 21 -15.57 31.09 -25.76
CA ALA A 21 -15.77 29.65 -25.79
C ALA A 21 -15.34 29.14 -24.41
N ARG A 22 -16.29 28.84 -23.56
CA ARG A 22 -16.01 28.07 -22.32
C ARG A 22 -15.56 26.70 -22.82
N ALA A 23 -14.30 26.35 -22.52
CA ALA A 23 -13.83 24.99 -22.68
C ALA A 23 -14.86 24.08 -22.01
N GLN A 24 -15.48 23.22 -22.79
CA GLN A 24 -16.37 22.20 -22.28
C GLN A 24 -15.49 21.31 -21.39
N ASN A 25 -15.66 21.40 -20.07
CA ASN A 25 -15.04 20.43 -19.16
C ASN A 25 -15.56 19.06 -19.59
N SER A 26 -14.68 18.22 -20.12
CA SER A 26 -15.02 16.83 -20.41
C SER A 26 -15.45 16.20 -19.09
N VAL A 27 -16.72 15.87 -18.95
CA VAL A 27 -17.22 15.06 -17.85
C VAL A 27 -16.77 13.63 -18.15
N THR A 28 -15.63 13.23 -17.62
CA THR A 28 -15.23 11.82 -17.63
C THR A 28 -16.05 11.11 -16.56
N THR A 29 -16.97 10.27 -16.97
CA THR A 29 -17.61 9.31 -16.07
C THR A 29 -16.58 8.29 -15.62
N GLU A 30 -16.55 7.97 -14.31
CA GLU A 30 -15.68 6.90 -13.80
C GLU A 30 -16.09 5.57 -14.49
N PRO A 31 -15.12 4.76 -14.94
CA PRO A 31 -15.43 3.47 -15.53
C PRO A 31 -16.19 2.58 -14.55
N VAL A 32 -17.18 1.86 -15.05
CA VAL A 32 -17.95 0.87 -14.27
C VAL A 32 -17.57 -0.53 -14.75
N GLY A 33 -17.31 -1.43 -13.80
CA GLY A 33 -16.94 -2.81 -14.06
C GLY A 33 -17.93 -3.81 -13.46
N LEU A 34 -18.03 -4.98 -14.09
CA LEU A 34 -18.79 -6.13 -13.59
C LEU A 34 -17.85 -7.34 -13.54
N MET A 35 -17.83 -8.03 -12.42
CA MET A 35 -17.15 -9.31 -12.25
C MET A 35 -18.07 -10.35 -11.62
N THR A 36 -17.89 -11.61 -12.01
CA THR A 36 -18.64 -12.73 -11.44
C THR A 36 -17.69 -13.73 -10.79
N ILE A 37 -17.92 -14.05 -9.52
CA ILE A 37 -17.15 -15.04 -8.77
C ILE A 37 -18.10 -16.19 -8.37
N SER A 38 -17.72 -17.43 -8.65
CA SER A 38 -18.51 -18.60 -8.27
C SER A 38 -18.25 -18.97 -6.80
N CYS A 39 -19.28 -18.87 -5.96
CA CYS A 39 -19.26 -19.34 -4.58
C CYS A 39 -19.75 -20.79 -4.53
N LEU A 40 -18.81 -21.74 -4.48
CA LEU A 40 -19.09 -23.18 -4.58
C LEU A 40 -19.87 -23.71 -3.37
N ALA A 41 -20.75 -24.71 -3.61
CA ALA A 41 -21.38 -25.47 -2.54
C ALA A 41 -20.35 -26.22 -1.69
N ASN A 42 -20.65 -26.41 -0.40
CA ASN A 42 -19.77 -27.09 0.57
C ASN A 42 -18.34 -26.54 0.56
N SER A 43 -18.21 -25.21 0.53
CA SER A 43 -16.91 -24.56 0.35
C SER A 43 -16.85 -23.19 1.00
N ASP A 44 -15.63 -22.79 1.36
CA ASP A 44 -15.28 -21.42 1.57
C ASP A 44 -14.80 -20.80 0.24
N THR A 45 -15.29 -19.61 -0.08
CA THR A 45 -14.81 -18.80 -1.20
C THR A 45 -14.14 -17.56 -0.65
N TYR A 46 -12.85 -17.45 -0.85
CA TYR A 46 -12.04 -16.30 -0.44
C TYR A 46 -12.08 -15.26 -1.57
N LEU A 47 -12.62 -14.09 -1.30
CA LEU A 47 -12.84 -13.10 -2.35
C LEU A 47 -12.49 -11.68 -1.91
N GLY A 48 -11.85 -10.95 -2.80
CA GLY A 48 -11.68 -9.52 -2.72
C GLY A 48 -12.77 -8.81 -3.51
N ILE A 49 -13.11 -7.59 -3.11
CA ILE A 49 -14.03 -6.74 -3.85
C ILE A 49 -13.20 -5.82 -4.73
N PRO A 50 -13.21 -6.01 -6.08
CA PRO A 50 -12.31 -5.29 -6.97
C PRO A 50 -12.81 -3.90 -7.37
N PHE A 51 -13.97 -3.50 -6.89
CA PHE A 51 -14.64 -2.23 -7.21
C PHE A 51 -14.94 -1.44 -5.96
N THR A 52 -15.03 -0.12 -6.11
CA THR A 52 -15.61 0.76 -5.09
C THR A 52 -17.08 1.03 -5.39
N ARG A 53 -17.82 1.53 -4.41
CA ARG A 53 -19.10 2.16 -4.70
C ARG A 53 -18.85 3.48 -5.45
N PRO A 54 -19.85 3.99 -6.22
CA PRO A 54 -19.71 5.29 -6.87
C PRO A 54 -19.37 6.38 -5.87
N PRO A 55 -18.40 7.25 -6.16
CA PRO A 55 -18.05 8.35 -5.28
C PRO A 55 -19.19 9.37 -5.19
N GLU A 56 -19.38 9.92 -4.00
CA GLU A 56 -20.38 10.97 -3.74
C GLU A 56 -19.79 12.37 -3.94
N PHE A 57 -18.47 12.52 -3.85
CA PHE A 57 -17.80 13.81 -4.00
C PHE A 57 -16.34 13.63 -4.43
N ASN A 58 -15.89 14.54 -5.29
CA ASN A 58 -14.50 14.72 -5.67
C ASN A 58 -14.11 16.19 -5.46
N GLY A 59 -12.98 16.45 -4.83
CA GLY A 59 -12.48 17.79 -4.56
C GLY A 59 -10.99 17.81 -4.20
N THR A 60 -10.55 18.91 -3.63
CA THR A 60 -9.17 19.08 -3.16
C THR A 60 -9.15 19.66 -1.74
N VAL A 61 -8.09 19.39 -1.01
CA VAL A 61 -7.85 19.87 0.35
C VAL A 61 -7.44 21.33 0.32
N GLN A 62 -8.15 22.17 1.07
CA GLN A 62 -7.84 23.57 1.30
C GLN A 62 -6.88 23.76 2.49
N SER A 63 -7.16 23.07 3.59
CA SER A 63 -6.35 23.12 4.80
C SER A 63 -6.50 21.85 5.62
N ILE A 64 -5.52 21.59 6.47
CA ILE A 64 -5.45 20.43 7.35
C ILE A 64 -5.30 20.93 8.80
N SER A 65 -6.09 20.38 9.70
CA SER A 65 -5.91 20.53 11.14
C SER A 65 -5.69 19.16 11.76
N SER A 66 -4.49 18.93 12.28
CA SER A 66 -4.12 17.68 12.95
C SER A 66 -4.73 17.58 14.35
N SER A 67 -4.28 16.61 15.16
CA SER A 67 -4.75 16.43 16.55
C SER A 67 -4.82 17.76 17.33
N PRO A 68 -5.91 18.00 18.10
CA PRO A 68 -7.00 17.05 18.41
C PRO A 68 -8.18 17.04 17.43
N THR A 69 -8.24 17.97 16.46
CA THR A 69 -9.42 18.15 15.60
C THR A 69 -9.47 17.18 14.41
N ASN A 70 -8.34 16.70 13.92
CA ASN A 70 -8.21 15.74 12.82
C ASN A 70 -9.12 16.05 11.62
N THR A 71 -9.03 17.29 11.10
CA THR A 71 -9.99 17.83 10.14
C THR A 71 -9.32 18.19 8.82
N LEU A 72 -9.97 17.81 7.72
CA LEU A 72 -9.67 18.24 6.36
C LEU A 72 -10.71 19.28 5.93
N THR A 73 -10.29 20.50 5.60
CA THR A 73 -11.15 21.50 4.96
C THR A 73 -11.03 21.35 3.44
N VAL A 74 -12.14 21.41 2.74
CA VAL A 74 -12.21 21.18 1.29
C VAL A 74 -12.34 22.51 0.55
N ASN A 75 -11.65 22.64 -0.57
CA ASN A 75 -11.74 23.79 -1.47
C ASN A 75 -13.16 23.96 -2.05
N GLY A 76 -13.53 25.22 -2.29
CA GLY A 76 -14.87 25.57 -2.73
C GLY A 76 -15.84 25.64 -1.55
N ALA A 77 -17.11 25.75 -1.86
CA ALA A 77 -18.18 25.76 -0.86
C ALA A 77 -19.19 24.67 -1.21
N PRO A 78 -18.91 23.40 -0.95
CA PRO A 78 -19.77 22.28 -1.34
C PRO A 78 -21.13 22.31 -0.63
N ARG A 79 -21.24 23.06 0.49
CA ARG A 79 -22.49 23.28 1.26
C ARG A 79 -23.14 21.98 1.72
N TRP A 80 -22.33 21.05 2.21
CA TRP A 80 -22.82 19.81 2.79
C TRP A 80 -23.69 20.08 4.01
N LEU A 81 -24.67 19.23 4.24
CA LEU A 81 -25.41 19.23 5.49
C LEU A 81 -24.50 18.66 6.61
N PRO A 82 -24.63 19.16 7.84
CA PRO A 82 -23.91 18.58 8.98
C PRO A 82 -24.16 17.07 9.08
N ASN A 83 -23.10 16.30 9.23
CA ASN A 83 -23.12 14.82 9.29
C ASN A 83 -23.76 14.12 8.08
N GLN A 84 -23.78 14.75 6.90
CA GLN A 84 -24.26 14.16 5.66
C GLN A 84 -23.53 12.84 5.32
N PHE A 85 -22.26 12.72 5.70
CA PHE A 85 -21.40 11.56 5.43
C PHE A 85 -21.20 10.67 6.66
N VAL A 86 -22.11 10.73 7.63
CA VAL A 86 -22.04 9.93 8.84
C VAL A 86 -23.27 9.04 8.94
N TYR A 87 -23.05 7.75 9.21
CA TYR A 87 -24.15 6.82 9.42
C TYR A 87 -25.04 7.29 10.60
N THR A 88 -26.34 7.28 10.36
CA THR A 88 -27.35 7.54 11.36
C THR A 88 -28.54 6.60 11.13
N ALA A 89 -28.76 5.68 12.05
CA ALA A 89 -29.79 4.67 11.92
C ALA A 89 -31.16 5.29 11.57
N GLY A 90 -31.81 4.73 10.55
CA GLY A 90 -33.10 5.20 10.05
C GLY A 90 -33.09 6.50 9.23
N THR A 91 -31.97 7.23 9.18
CA THR A 91 -31.88 8.51 8.43
C THR A 91 -30.79 8.48 7.36
N GLN A 92 -29.59 8.00 7.68
CA GLN A 92 -28.44 7.85 6.77
C GLN A 92 -27.86 6.45 6.92
N SER A 93 -28.12 5.58 5.97
CA SER A 93 -27.69 4.16 6.00
C SER A 93 -26.27 3.92 5.48
N LYS A 94 -25.55 4.96 5.06
CA LYS A 94 -24.22 4.81 4.48
C LYS A 94 -23.15 5.29 5.44
N HIS A 95 -22.11 4.50 5.59
CA HIS A 95 -20.82 4.93 6.13
C HIS A 95 -19.93 5.39 5.00
N TYR A 96 -19.05 6.34 5.25
CA TYR A 96 -18.19 6.92 4.24
C TYR A 96 -16.73 6.97 4.67
N TYR A 97 -15.86 6.91 3.68
CA TYR A 97 -14.43 7.18 3.83
C TYR A 97 -13.97 8.22 2.81
N VAL A 98 -12.88 8.88 3.12
CA VAL A 98 -12.15 9.72 2.18
C VAL A 98 -10.94 8.95 1.66
N LEU A 99 -10.78 8.90 0.35
CA LEU A 99 -9.59 8.41 -0.35
C LEU A 99 -8.77 9.62 -0.80
N LEU A 100 -7.52 9.71 -0.36
CA LEU A 100 -6.60 10.76 -0.80
C LEU A 100 -5.97 10.40 -2.14
N GLY A 101 -5.97 11.34 -3.07
CA GLY A 101 -5.33 11.20 -4.36
C GLY A 101 -4.00 11.94 -4.46
N ASN A 102 -3.47 12.02 -5.68
CA ASN A 102 -2.33 12.88 -5.96
C ASN A 102 -2.80 14.34 -5.93
N GLY A 103 -1.95 15.24 -5.43
CA GLY A 103 -2.10 16.68 -5.56
C GLY A 103 -1.17 17.22 -6.63
N GLY A 104 -1.22 18.53 -6.92
CA GLY A 104 -0.25 19.21 -7.80
C GLY A 104 1.20 19.14 -7.33
N LYS A 105 1.44 18.65 -6.11
CA LYS A 105 2.73 18.29 -5.51
C LYS A 105 2.70 16.82 -5.09
N SER A 106 3.87 16.20 -4.96
CA SER A 106 3.97 14.83 -4.44
C SER A 106 3.32 14.75 -3.06
N ASN A 107 2.27 13.93 -2.94
CA ASN A 107 1.59 13.66 -1.69
C ASN A 107 2.01 12.27 -1.17
N PRO A 108 2.78 12.17 -0.09
CA PRO A 108 3.19 10.88 0.47
C PRO A 108 2.01 10.02 0.93
N LYS A 109 0.87 10.65 1.27
CA LYS A 109 -0.36 9.95 1.67
C LYS A 109 -1.36 9.73 0.53
N ALA A 110 -0.93 9.84 -0.73
CA ALA A 110 -1.79 9.50 -1.85
C ALA A 110 -2.12 8.00 -1.84
N GLY A 111 -3.42 7.68 -1.91
CA GLY A 111 -3.95 6.32 -1.79
C GLY A 111 -4.42 5.95 -0.37
N HIS A 112 -4.08 6.74 0.65
CA HIS A 112 -4.52 6.49 2.02
C HIS A 112 -6.01 6.74 2.19
N VAL A 113 -6.62 5.97 3.07
CA VAL A 113 -8.05 5.96 3.35
C VAL A 113 -8.30 6.32 4.81
N PHE A 114 -9.22 7.26 5.04
CA PHE A 114 -9.63 7.64 6.39
C PHE A 114 -11.16 7.56 6.52
N ALA A 115 -11.66 6.90 7.55
CA ALA A 115 -13.08 6.88 7.85
C ALA A 115 -13.57 8.29 8.27
N ILE A 116 -14.73 8.72 7.78
CA ILE A 116 -15.33 9.99 8.14
C ILE A 116 -16.15 9.80 9.42
N THR A 117 -15.82 10.56 10.47
CA THR A 117 -16.49 10.52 11.77
C THR A 117 -17.48 11.66 12.00
N SER A 118 -17.24 12.82 11.36
CA SER A 118 -18.22 13.91 11.28
C SER A 118 -17.94 14.79 10.06
N ASN A 119 -18.91 15.59 9.64
CA ASN A 119 -18.67 16.64 8.65
C ASN A 119 -19.49 17.89 8.92
N GLY A 120 -18.88 19.04 8.63
CA GLY A 120 -19.53 20.34 8.49
C GLY A 120 -19.89 20.65 7.04
N SER A 121 -20.10 21.94 6.72
CA SER A 121 -20.49 22.38 5.37
C SER A 121 -19.38 22.22 4.31
N ASN A 122 -18.12 22.23 4.71
CA ASN A 122 -16.93 22.02 3.87
C ASN A 122 -15.77 21.36 4.63
N THR A 123 -16.03 20.77 5.79
CA THR A 123 -15.02 20.13 6.62
C THR A 123 -15.34 18.66 6.84
N LEU A 124 -14.32 17.82 6.90
CA LEU A 124 -14.40 16.40 7.21
C LEU A 124 -13.54 16.13 8.44
N THR A 125 -14.11 15.62 9.52
CA THR A 125 -13.37 15.04 10.63
C THR A 125 -13.18 13.57 10.35
N VAL A 126 -11.96 13.06 10.51
CA VAL A 126 -11.62 11.69 10.13
C VAL A 126 -10.99 10.93 11.28
N ASP A 127 -11.11 9.60 11.24
CA ASP A 127 -10.46 8.69 12.17
C ASP A 127 -8.95 8.63 11.89
N THR A 128 -8.15 8.91 12.92
CA THR A 128 -6.68 8.89 12.86
C THR A 128 -6.05 7.84 13.78
N THR A 129 -6.81 6.83 14.18
CA THR A 129 -6.33 5.78 15.08
C THR A 129 -5.21 4.92 14.45
N THR A 130 -5.23 4.74 13.14
CA THR A 130 -4.20 3.98 12.41
C THR A 130 -3.02 4.85 12.00
N GLU A 131 -3.28 6.11 11.59
CA GLU A 131 -2.27 7.07 11.16
C GLU A 131 -2.76 8.51 11.31
N ASP A 132 -1.84 9.45 11.48
CA ASP A 132 -2.14 10.88 11.56
C ASP A 132 -2.33 11.54 10.19
N LEU A 133 -2.66 12.84 10.17
CA LEU A 133 -2.81 13.64 8.95
C LEU A 133 -1.49 14.29 8.48
N GLY A 134 -0.37 14.02 9.16
CA GLY A 134 0.93 14.58 8.80
C GLY A 134 1.35 14.21 7.37
N GLY A 135 1.93 15.16 6.65
CA GLY A 135 2.39 14.97 5.27
C GLY A 135 1.30 15.17 4.19
N ILE A 136 0.03 15.34 4.55
CA ILE A 136 -1.00 15.77 3.59
C ILE A 136 -0.72 17.23 3.22
N ALA A 137 -0.71 17.56 1.93
CA ALA A 137 -0.51 18.91 1.44
C ALA A 137 -1.85 19.56 1.03
N VAL A 138 -1.89 20.90 0.99
CA VAL A 138 -2.96 21.62 0.30
C VAL A 138 -3.01 21.21 -1.17
N ASP A 139 -4.19 21.33 -1.78
CA ASP A 139 -4.48 20.86 -3.14
C ASP A 139 -4.36 19.35 -3.36
N THR A 140 -4.16 18.56 -2.28
CA THR A 140 -4.31 17.10 -2.35
C THR A 140 -5.71 16.75 -2.84
N GLN A 141 -5.81 15.95 -3.89
CA GLN A 141 -7.12 15.42 -4.32
C GLN A 141 -7.72 14.53 -3.24
N LEU A 142 -9.02 14.64 -3.07
CA LEU A 142 -9.79 13.75 -2.19
C LEU A 142 -11.07 13.29 -2.87
N THR A 143 -11.50 12.10 -2.51
CA THR A 143 -12.74 11.49 -3.02
C THR A 143 -13.50 10.89 -1.84
N ILE A 144 -14.77 11.24 -1.67
CA ILE A 144 -15.65 10.66 -0.64
C ILE A 144 -16.40 9.49 -1.26
N ILE A 145 -16.23 8.32 -0.67
CA ILE A 145 -16.76 7.05 -1.18
C ILE A 145 -17.54 6.35 -0.05
N PRO A 146 -18.78 5.85 -0.34
CA PRO A 146 -19.48 5.03 0.64
C PRO A 146 -18.83 3.65 0.77
N TYR A 147 -18.78 3.12 1.99
CA TYR A 147 -18.37 1.73 2.21
C TYR A 147 -19.32 0.74 1.55
N TRP A 148 -18.80 -0.40 1.12
CA TRP A 148 -19.62 -1.59 0.91
C TRP A 148 -20.15 -2.07 2.26
N THR A 149 -21.33 -2.69 2.24
CA THR A 149 -21.96 -3.30 3.41
C THR A 149 -22.50 -4.69 3.03
N PRO A 150 -22.81 -5.59 3.98
CA PRO A 150 -23.42 -6.87 3.68
C PRO A 150 -24.64 -6.76 2.76
N ALA A 151 -25.55 -5.82 3.03
CA ALA A 151 -26.75 -5.61 2.23
C ALA A 151 -26.49 -5.04 0.83
N THR A 152 -25.39 -4.31 0.63
CA THR A 152 -25.07 -3.73 -0.68
C THR A 152 -24.23 -4.64 -1.58
N ILE A 153 -23.43 -5.55 -1.00
CA ILE A 153 -22.72 -6.58 -1.77
C ILE A 153 -23.64 -7.75 -2.12
N PHE A 154 -24.54 -8.11 -1.22
CA PHE A 154 -25.48 -9.20 -1.39
C PHE A 154 -26.91 -8.69 -1.19
N PRO A 155 -27.48 -7.90 -2.13
CA PRO A 155 -28.81 -7.35 -1.96
C PRO A 155 -29.85 -8.46 -1.91
N ALA A 156 -30.64 -8.47 -0.86
CA ALA A 156 -31.71 -9.47 -0.67
C ALA A 156 -32.84 -9.37 -1.71
N SER A 157 -32.96 -8.22 -2.36
CA SER A 157 -33.95 -7.94 -3.40
C SER A 157 -33.54 -8.39 -4.80
N ASP A 158 -32.31 -8.87 -5.00
CA ASP A 158 -31.84 -9.34 -6.29
C ASP A 158 -32.47 -10.71 -6.61
N ALA A 159 -33.12 -10.83 -7.78
CA ALA A 159 -33.70 -12.10 -8.26
C ALA A 159 -32.65 -13.22 -8.43
N GLY A 160 -31.36 -12.86 -8.54
CA GLY A 160 -30.22 -13.76 -8.57
C GLY A 160 -29.48 -13.86 -7.23
N PHE A 161 -30.16 -13.63 -6.10
CA PHE A 161 -29.55 -13.52 -4.77
C PHE A 161 -28.39 -14.50 -4.55
N SER A 162 -27.20 -13.95 -4.47
CA SER A 162 -25.94 -14.71 -4.42
C SER A 162 -25.70 -15.43 -3.10
N PHE A 163 -26.55 -15.14 -2.10
CA PHE A 163 -26.43 -15.61 -0.73
C PHE A 163 -27.65 -16.45 -0.36
N THR A 164 -27.49 -17.67 0.14
CA THR A 164 -28.63 -18.51 0.53
C THR A 164 -29.06 -18.14 1.95
N PRO A 165 -30.30 -17.63 2.13
CA PRO A 165 -30.80 -17.28 3.45
C PRO A 165 -30.88 -18.49 4.40
N THR A 166 -30.68 -18.23 5.67
CA THR A 166 -30.86 -19.19 6.76
C THR A 166 -32.28 -19.03 7.31
N THR A 167 -33.09 -20.06 7.20
CA THR A 167 -34.47 -20.02 7.71
C THR A 167 -34.61 -20.55 9.14
N SER A 168 -33.67 -21.36 9.58
CA SER A 168 -33.70 -22.03 10.90
C SER A 168 -32.34 -21.96 11.59
N PRO A 169 -31.92 -20.79 12.14
CA PRO A 169 -30.71 -20.72 12.94
C PRO A 169 -30.80 -21.69 14.16
N PRO A 170 -29.69 -22.31 14.59
CA PRO A 170 -28.30 -22.08 14.17
C PRO A 170 -27.80 -22.92 12.99
N THR A 171 -28.67 -23.55 12.20
CA THR A 171 -28.27 -24.30 11.01
C THR A 171 -28.05 -23.33 9.84
N TYR A 172 -26.90 -22.65 9.87
CA TYR A 172 -26.53 -21.62 8.89
C TYR A 172 -26.32 -22.22 7.50
N LYS A 173 -26.94 -21.63 6.47
CA LYS A 173 -26.80 -22.03 5.06
C LYS A 173 -25.57 -21.37 4.43
N THR A 174 -25.59 -20.06 4.32
CA THR A 174 -24.45 -19.29 3.86
C THR A 174 -24.02 -18.32 4.95
N LEU A 175 -22.72 -18.22 5.20
CA LEU A 175 -22.13 -17.25 6.10
C LEU A 175 -21.20 -16.32 5.31
N LEU A 176 -21.30 -15.02 5.57
CA LEU A 176 -20.29 -14.04 5.21
C LEU A 176 -19.37 -13.85 6.41
N ARG A 177 -18.11 -14.20 6.24
CA ARG A 177 -17.09 -14.17 7.29
C ARG A 177 -16.12 -13.03 7.06
N ILE A 178 -15.95 -12.23 8.07
CA ILE A 178 -15.05 -11.08 8.05
C ILE A 178 -13.78 -11.45 8.81
N PRO A 179 -12.61 -11.47 8.15
CA PRO A 179 -11.34 -11.69 8.83
C PRO A 179 -11.08 -10.64 9.91
N ASN A 180 -10.27 -10.98 10.88
CA ASN A 180 -9.76 -10.01 11.83
C ASN A 180 -8.53 -9.34 11.20
N TYR A 181 -8.69 -8.09 10.74
CA TYR A 181 -7.68 -7.39 9.95
C TYR A 181 -6.51 -6.85 10.77
N SER A 182 -6.70 -6.65 12.07
CA SER A 182 -5.72 -5.98 12.95
C SER A 182 -5.20 -6.83 14.10
N ALA A 183 -5.79 -8.02 14.33
CA ALA A 183 -5.34 -8.89 15.42
C ALA A 183 -3.92 -9.39 15.22
N PRO A 184 -3.03 -9.28 16.22
CA PRO A 184 -1.67 -9.78 16.11
C PRO A 184 -1.65 -11.31 16.00
N GLY A 185 -0.68 -11.83 15.22
CA GLY A 185 -0.50 -13.26 15.02
C GLY A 185 -1.01 -13.78 13.69
N ILE A 186 -1.03 -15.10 13.54
CA ILE A 186 -1.44 -15.79 12.30
C ILE A 186 -2.70 -16.61 12.53
N ASN A 187 -3.44 -16.89 11.45
CA ASN A 187 -4.65 -17.73 11.47
C ASN A 187 -5.67 -17.29 12.54
N GLN A 188 -5.89 -16.00 12.66
CA GLN A 188 -6.81 -15.43 13.63
C GLN A 188 -8.27 -15.85 13.33
N PRO A 189 -9.11 -15.99 14.36
CA PRO A 189 -10.53 -16.23 14.16
C PRO A 189 -11.18 -15.05 13.41
N TYR A 190 -12.29 -15.30 12.76
CA TYR A 190 -13.06 -14.24 12.10
C TYR A 190 -13.54 -13.21 13.12
N ALA A 191 -13.49 -11.93 12.76
CA ALA A 191 -14.01 -10.84 13.59
C ALA A 191 -15.53 -10.86 13.66
N ALA A 192 -16.19 -11.26 12.56
CA ALA A 192 -17.65 -11.39 12.49
C ALA A 192 -18.05 -12.46 11.47
N GLU A 193 -19.21 -13.10 11.74
CA GLU A 193 -19.88 -14.02 10.81
C GLU A 193 -21.33 -13.56 10.64
N TYR A 194 -21.69 -13.18 9.42
CA TYR A 194 -23.03 -12.71 9.07
C TYR A 194 -23.82 -13.80 8.38
N TYR A 195 -25.14 -13.83 8.63
CA TYR A 195 -26.10 -14.63 7.89
C TYR A 195 -27.33 -13.78 7.54
N CYS A 196 -28.03 -14.14 6.47
CA CYS A 196 -29.27 -13.51 6.11
C CYS A 196 -30.44 -14.34 6.63
N ASN A 197 -31.38 -13.71 7.34
CA ASN A 197 -32.62 -14.33 7.82
C ASN A 197 -33.79 -13.36 7.62
N ASN A 198 -34.83 -13.80 6.92
CA ASN A 198 -36.02 -13.00 6.62
C ASN A 198 -35.70 -11.62 6.03
N GLY A 199 -34.77 -11.56 5.10
CA GLY A 199 -34.37 -10.32 4.42
C GLY A 199 -33.48 -9.38 5.22
N ALA A 200 -33.17 -9.72 6.48
CA ALA A 200 -32.27 -8.94 7.33
C ALA A 200 -30.95 -9.67 7.56
N TRP A 201 -29.86 -8.89 7.66
CA TRP A 201 -28.54 -9.38 7.99
C TRP A 201 -28.35 -9.47 9.49
N ARG A 202 -27.83 -10.58 9.97
CA ARG A 202 -27.62 -10.86 11.40
C ARG A 202 -26.18 -11.30 11.62
N VAL A 203 -25.62 -11.01 12.79
CA VAL A 203 -24.33 -11.52 13.22
C VAL A 203 -24.51 -12.68 14.16
N VAL A 204 -23.76 -13.76 13.96
CA VAL A 204 -23.86 -14.99 14.77
C VAL A 204 -23.64 -14.71 16.26
N SER A 205 -22.73 -13.80 16.61
CA SER A 205 -22.44 -13.44 18.01
C SER A 205 -23.54 -12.61 18.69
N ASP A 206 -24.48 -12.01 17.94
CA ASP A 206 -25.60 -11.26 18.53
C ASP A 206 -26.67 -12.20 19.14
N GLY A 207 -26.51 -13.52 18.98
CA GLY A 207 -27.43 -14.52 19.48
C GLY A 207 -28.69 -14.70 18.62
N LEU A 208 -29.69 -15.41 19.15
CA LEU A 208 -30.92 -15.76 18.40
C LEU A 208 -32.15 -14.95 18.85
N ASN A 209 -32.09 -14.29 20.01
CA ASN A 209 -33.18 -13.53 20.57
C ASN A 209 -33.27 -12.15 19.96
N ASN A 210 -34.03 -12.00 18.88
CA ASN A 210 -34.28 -10.72 18.20
C ASN A 210 -33.00 -9.94 17.87
N PRO A 211 -31.99 -10.54 17.19
CA PRO A 211 -30.77 -9.85 16.86
C PRO A 211 -31.04 -8.64 15.94
N PRO A 212 -30.29 -7.54 16.08
CA PRO A 212 -30.44 -6.35 15.23
C PRO A 212 -30.11 -6.65 13.78
N ASP A 213 -30.63 -5.80 12.87
CA ASP A 213 -30.18 -5.82 11.47
C ASP A 213 -28.80 -5.18 11.36
N ARG A 214 -27.86 -5.90 10.76
CA ARG A 214 -26.46 -5.52 10.54
C ARG A 214 -26.13 -5.34 9.05
N GLY A 215 -27.16 -5.17 8.23
CA GLY A 215 -26.98 -5.01 6.78
C GLY A 215 -26.18 -3.79 6.37
N ASP A 216 -26.16 -2.76 7.22
CA ASP A 216 -25.46 -1.49 6.97
C ASP A 216 -24.05 -1.44 7.60
N ASP A 217 -23.56 -2.49 8.24
CA ASP A 217 -22.21 -2.52 8.82
C ASP A 217 -21.15 -2.29 7.72
N PRO A 218 -20.17 -1.41 7.93
CA PRO A 218 -19.16 -1.10 6.91
C PRO A 218 -18.17 -2.25 6.74
N LEU A 219 -17.85 -2.58 5.48
CA LEU A 219 -16.82 -3.54 5.11
C LEU A 219 -15.58 -2.80 4.63
N LEU A 220 -14.41 -3.16 5.14
CA LEU A 220 -13.16 -2.50 4.77
C LEU A 220 -12.90 -2.63 3.26
N PRO A 221 -12.54 -1.53 2.57
CA PRO A 221 -12.41 -1.53 1.12
C PRO A 221 -11.22 -2.36 0.62
N ASP A 222 -10.21 -2.53 1.45
CA ASP A 222 -8.97 -3.25 1.18
C ASP A 222 -8.89 -4.63 1.84
N GLY A 223 -9.92 -4.99 2.63
CA GLY A 223 -10.03 -6.32 3.24
C GLY A 223 -10.67 -7.35 2.32
N TYR A 224 -10.28 -8.61 2.40
CA TYR A 224 -11.00 -9.68 1.74
C TYR A 224 -12.16 -10.20 2.60
N LEU A 225 -13.09 -10.92 1.96
CA LEU A 225 -14.23 -11.56 2.58
C LEU A 225 -14.16 -13.08 2.34
N VAL A 226 -14.84 -13.86 3.19
CA VAL A 226 -15.01 -15.30 2.96
C VAL A 226 -16.50 -15.65 2.94
N VAL A 227 -16.98 -16.18 1.82
CA VAL A 227 -18.33 -16.74 1.73
C VAL A 227 -18.26 -18.23 1.98
N ARG A 228 -18.88 -18.69 3.05
CA ARG A 228 -19.03 -20.12 3.36
C ARG A 228 -20.41 -20.62 2.97
N ASN A 229 -20.48 -21.50 1.98
CA ASN A 229 -21.70 -22.23 1.65
C ASN A 229 -21.68 -23.60 2.35
N ALA A 230 -22.60 -23.83 3.28
CA ALA A 230 -22.71 -25.04 4.08
C ALA A 230 -24.15 -25.55 4.11
N ASN A 231 -24.36 -26.68 4.77
CA ASN A 231 -25.69 -27.22 5.08
C ASN A 231 -26.68 -27.26 3.89
N GLY A 232 -26.17 -27.69 2.71
CA GLY A 232 -26.96 -27.78 1.48
C GLY A 232 -27.19 -26.45 0.75
N ALA A 233 -26.45 -25.38 1.09
CA ALA A 233 -26.43 -24.18 0.27
C ALA A 233 -25.81 -24.49 -1.11
N PRO A 234 -26.49 -24.15 -2.24
CA PRO A 234 -26.00 -24.46 -3.57
C PRO A 234 -24.86 -23.56 -3.98
N THR A 235 -24.13 -23.93 -5.05
CA THR A 235 -23.24 -23.02 -5.75
C THR A 235 -24.00 -21.83 -6.29
N ARG A 236 -23.53 -20.61 -5.99
CA ARG A 236 -24.14 -19.36 -6.46
C ARG A 236 -23.09 -18.39 -6.99
N PRO A 237 -23.39 -17.66 -8.07
CA PRO A 237 -22.51 -16.60 -8.56
C PRO A 237 -22.67 -15.36 -7.69
N LEU A 238 -21.55 -14.81 -7.20
CA LEU A 238 -21.51 -13.42 -6.73
C LEU A 238 -21.21 -12.51 -7.94
N LYS A 239 -22.11 -11.58 -8.19
CA LYS A 239 -21.91 -10.52 -9.18
C LYS A 239 -21.50 -9.25 -8.46
N SER A 240 -20.28 -8.81 -8.66
CA SER A 240 -19.76 -7.54 -8.14
C SER A 240 -19.81 -6.49 -9.25
N LEU A 241 -20.58 -5.43 -9.03
CA LEU A 241 -20.73 -4.28 -9.94
C LEU A 241 -20.34 -3.02 -9.18
N GLY A 242 -19.47 -2.19 -9.76
CA GLY A 242 -19.08 -0.92 -9.11
C GLY A 242 -18.13 -0.08 -9.95
N SER A 243 -17.65 1.01 -9.37
CA SER A 243 -16.70 1.91 -10.02
C SER A 243 -15.31 1.29 -10.04
N VAL A 244 -14.66 1.35 -11.21
CA VAL A 244 -13.26 0.96 -11.36
C VAL A 244 -12.37 2.07 -10.79
N LEU A 245 -11.61 1.74 -9.77
CA LEU A 245 -10.75 2.71 -9.11
C LEU A 245 -9.55 3.07 -10.00
N MET A 246 -9.51 4.31 -10.49
CA MET A 246 -8.45 4.85 -11.36
C MET A 246 -7.29 5.47 -10.55
N LYS A 247 -7.32 5.37 -9.24
CA LYS A 247 -6.33 5.94 -8.32
C LYS A 247 -5.60 4.81 -7.58
N LYS A 248 -4.39 5.08 -7.11
CA LYS A 248 -3.69 4.15 -6.22
C LYS A 248 -4.38 4.05 -4.86
N THR A 249 -4.20 2.92 -4.19
CA THR A 249 -4.57 2.72 -2.78
C THR A 249 -3.32 2.41 -1.97
N ALA A 250 -3.33 2.80 -0.70
CA ALA A 250 -2.29 2.50 0.27
C ALA A 250 -2.90 1.67 1.40
N VAL A 251 -2.63 0.37 1.38
CA VAL A 251 -3.20 -0.60 2.31
C VAL A 251 -2.29 -0.72 3.53
N PRO A 252 -2.77 -0.48 4.76
CA PRO A 252 -1.94 -0.65 5.94
C PRO A 252 -1.62 -2.12 6.19
N LEU A 253 -0.33 -2.41 6.38
CA LEU A 253 0.16 -3.74 6.74
C LEU A 253 0.77 -3.67 8.14
N PHE A 254 0.19 -4.43 9.06
CA PHE A 254 0.62 -4.51 10.43
C PHE A 254 1.64 -5.65 10.63
N ALA A 255 2.57 -5.44 11.55
CA ALA A 255 3.50 -6.46 11.99
C ALA A 255 3.43 -6.60 13.52
N ALA A 256 3.44 -7.81 14.01
CA ALA A 256 3.49 -8.07 15.46
C ALA A 256 4.87 -7.72 16.03
N GLN A 257 4.93 -7.35 17.31
CA GLN A 257 6.18 -7.12 18.02
C GLN A 257 7.00 -8.42 18.19
N ALA A 258 6.32 -9.56 18.17
CA ALA A 258 6.93 -10.88 18.22
C ALA A 258 6.13 -11.85 17.33
N GLY A 259 6.85 -12.72 16.60
CA GLY A 259 6.22 -13.66 15.68
C GLY A 259 5.78 -13.02 14.35
N LYS A 260 4.98 -13.76 13.58
CA LYS A 260 4.41 -13.31 12.31
C LYS A 260 3.00 -12.78 12.50
N GLN A 261 2.58 -11.87 11.61
CA GLN A 261 1.22 -11.35 11.58
C GLN A 261 0.61 -11.48 10.19
N ASP A 262 -0.63 -11.98 10.15
CA ASP A 262 -1.43 -12.04 8.94
C ASP A 262 -2.16 -10.71 8.71
N ASN A 263 -2.08 -10.22 7.47
CA ASN A 263 -2.87 -9.10 6.97
C ASN A 263 -3.79 -9.64 5.87
N PRO A 264 -5.08 -9.87 6.16
CA PRO A 264 -6.07 -10.31 5.18
C PRO A 264 -6.48 -9.16 4.27
N VAL A 265 -5.95 -9.09 3.06
CA VAL A 265 -6.13 -7.94 2.16
C VAL A 265 -6.54 -8.36 0.75
N THR A 266 -6.96 -7.40 -0.04
CA THR A 266 -7.26 -7.56 -1.46
C THR A 266 -6.69 -6.41 -2.28
N MET A 267 -6.53 -6.67 -3.58
CA MET A 267 -6.29 -5.62 -4.54
C MET A 267 -7.65 -5.09 -5.04
N VAL A 268 -7.89 -3.78 -4.87
CA VAL A 268 -9.11 -3.12 -5.38
C VAL A 268 -8.93 -2.88 -6.89
N ARG A 269 -8.77 -3.95 -7.66
CA ARG A 269 -8.52 -3.92 -9.12
C ARG A 269 -9.30 -5.04 -9.82
N PRO A 270 -10.02 -4.72 -10.92
CA PRO A 270 -10.78 -5.70 -11.70
C PRO A 270 -9.96 -6.39 -12.80
N VAL A 271 -8.64 -6.44 -12.67
CA VAL A 271 -7.73 -7.04 -13.65
C VAL A 271 -6.74 -7.97 -12.96
N ASP A 272 -6.26 -8.94 -13.71
CA ASP A 272 -5.17 -9.79 -13.29
C ASP A 272 -3.88 -9.00 -13.14
N VAL A 273 -3.08 -9.30 -12.13
CA VAL A 273 -1.85 -8.55 -11.81
C VAL A 273 -0.70 -9.52 -11.59
N SER A 274 0.43 -9.34 -12.29
CA SER A 274 1.64 -10.09 -12.00
C SER A 274 2.24 -9.69 -10.65
N LEU A 275 2.99 -10.57 -10.00
CA LEU A 275 3.65 -10.27 -8.73
C LEU A 275 4.53 -9.02 -8.81
N ASP A 276 5.29 -8.85 -9.90
CA ASP A 276 6.11 -7.65 -10.17
C ASP A 276 5.28 -6.35 -10.24
N ALA A 277 3.99 -6.45 -10.57
CA ALA A 277 3.11 -5.29 -10.73
C ALA A 277 2.19 -5.04 -9.52
N THR A 278 2.33 -5.83 -8.46
CA THR A 278 1.49 -5.67 -7.24
C THR A 278 1.79 -4.39 -6.49
N GLY A 279 3.01 -3.86 -6.59
CA GLY A 279 3.51 -2.79 -5.73
C GLY A 279 4.01 -3.26 -4.36
N LEU A 280 3.88 -4.54 -4.03
CA LEU A 280 4.55 -5.14 -2.86
C LEU A 280 6.05 -5.24 -3.15
N ALA A 281 6.86 -4.55 -2.38
CA ALA A 281 8.29 -4.50 -2.65
C ALA A 281 9.13 -4.17 -1.40
N PRO A 282 10.41 -4.59 -1.38
CA PRO A 282 11.33 -4.21 -0.30
C PRO A 282 11.66 -2.71 -0.27
N ILE A 283 11.47 -2.00 -1.40
CA ILE A 283 11.84 -0.59 -1.54
C ILE A 283 11.07 0.35 -0.60
N ASP A 284 9.86 -0.03 -0.20
CA ASP A 284 9.00 0.72 0.71
C ASP A 284 8.67 -0.05 2.00
N ASN A 285 9.35 -1.17 2.25
CA ASN A 285 9.12 -2.11 3.34
C ASN A 285 7.74 -2.80 3.31
N SER A 286 6.95 -2.63 2.28
CA SER A 286 5.65 -3.31 2.18
C SER A 286 5.81 -4.83 2.10
N PHE A 287 6.91 -5.32 1.50
CA PHE A 287 7.22 -6.74 1.45
C PHE A 287 8.73 -6.99 1.51
N VAL A 288 9.22 -7.50 2.63
CA VAL A 288 10.65 -7.72 2.86
C VAL A 288 10.98 -9.21 2.96
N GLN A 289 12.28 -9.53 3.02
CA GLN A 289 12.73 -10.90 3.23
C GLN A 289 12.07 -11.54 4.46
N ASN A 290 11.60 -12.77 4.37
CA ASN A 290 10.84 -13.55 5.34
C ASN A 290 9.34 -13.22 5.43
N ASP A 291 8.85 -12.18 4.76
CA ASP A 291 7.43 -12.01 4.54
C ASP A 291 6.89 -13.09 3.58
N GLN A 292 5.61 -13.37 3.66
CA GLN A 292 4.96 -14.35 2.81
C GLN A 292 3.68 -13.78 2.19
N LEU A 293 3.49 -14.00 0.89
CA LEU A 293 2.23 -13.72 0.20
C LEU A 293 1.52 -15.05 -0.04
N LEU A 294 0.32 -15.20 0.53
CA LEU A 294 -0.45 -16.43 0.50
C LEU A 294 -1.69 -16.25 -0.37
N LEU A 295 -1.88 -17.14 -1.35
CA LEU A 295 -3.02 -17.15 -2.27
C LEU A 295 -3.93 -18.35 -2.03
N PHE A 296 -5.25 -18.19 -2.27
CA PHE A 296 -6.27 -19.20 -2.10
C PHE A 296 -6.88 -19.62 -3.44
N ASN A 297 -7.15 -20.93 -3.60
CA ASN A 297 -7.78 -21.46 -4.80
C ASN A 297 -9.29 -21.65 -4.57
N ASN A 298 -10.10 -20.85 -5.26
CA ASN A 298 -11.54 -20.94 -5.19
C ASN A 298 -12.15 -21.99 -6.15
N ALA A 299 -11.39 -22.55 -7.09
CA ALA A 299 -11.89 -23.52 -8.06
C ALA A 299 -12.14 -24.92 -7.45
N ARG A 300 -11.65 -25.19 -6.25
CA ARG A 300 -11.84 -26.48 -5.56
C ARG A 300 -12.75 -26.29 -4.34
N PRO A 301 -13.80 -27.09 -4.18
CA PRO A 301 -14.65 -27.03 -2.99
C PRO A 301 -13.88 -27.56 -1.77
N GLN A 302 -13.79 -26.73 -0.74
CA GLN A 302 -13.16 -27.07 0.54
C GLN A 302 -13.52 -26.03 1.59
N PHE A 303 -13.78 -26.45 2.82
CA PHE A 303 -13.81 -25.56 3.98
C PHE A 303 -12.41 -25.30 4.52
N ASN A 304 -12.21 -24.13 5.14
CA ASN A 304 -10.94 -23.74 5.78
C ASN A 304 -9.73 -23.99 4.85
N LYS A 305 -9.80 -23.44 3.64
CA LYS A 305 -8.77 -23.65 2.61
C LYS A 305 -7.40 -23.26 3.12
N ARG A 306 -6.42 -24.09 2.80
CA ARG A 306 -5.02 -23.73 2.93
C ARG A 306 -4.58 -22.92 1.70
N PRO A 307 -3.59 -22.04 1.84
CA PRO A 307 -2.98 -21.41 0.67
C PRO A 307 -2.50 -22.46 -0.33
N TYR A 308 -2.81 -22.28 -1.60
CA TYR A 308 -2.31 -23.15 -2.67
C TYR A 308 -0.96 -22.70 -3.22
N ARG A 309 -0.63 -21.42 -3.04
CA ARG A 309 0.66 -20.82 -3.37
C ARG A 309 1.11 -19.92 -2.22
N THR A 310 2.39 -19.99 -1.91
CA THR A 310 3.06 -19.12 -0.94
C THR A 310 4.30 -18.56 -1.62
N TYR A 311 4.37 -17.24 -1.72
CA TYR A 311 5.51 -16.54 -2.29
C TYR A 311 6.30 -15.82 -1.21
N THR A 312 7.60 -15.68 -1.45
CA THR A 312 8.54 -14.87 -0.68
C THR A 312 9.34 -13.98 -1.63
N TYR A 313 10.05 -13.00 -1.10
CA TYR A 313 10.92 -12.15 -1.89
C TYR A 313 12.38 -12.35 -1.45
N ASN A 314 13.20 -12.80 -2.35
CA ASN A 314 14.64 -12.93 -2.16
C ASN A 314 15.33 -12.66 -3.50
N ASP A 315 15.74 -11.41 -3.72
CA ASP A 315 16.30 -10.97 -5.00
C ASP A 315 15.36 -11.31 -6.19
N GLY A 316 14.06 -11.03 -6.01
CA GLY A 316 12.96 -11.41 -6.89
C GLY A 316 11.94 -12.31 -6.19
N TRP A 317 10.80 -12.49 -6.82
CA TRP A 317 9.74 -13.33 -6.30
C TRP A 317 10.11 -14.82 -6.38
N ARG A 318 9.89 -15.55 -5.30
CA ARG A 318 10.14 -16.98 -5.16
C ARG A 318 8.87 -17.70 -4.73
N LEU A 319 8.58 -18.84 -5.34
CA LEU A 319 7.51 -19.72 -4.88
C LEU A 319 8.08 -20.71 -3.85
N ALA A 320 7.36 -20.98 -2.76
CA ALA A 320 7.85 -21.87 -1.70
C ALA A 320 8.17 -23.30 -2.19
N SER A 321 7.50 -23.78 -3.25
CA SER A 321 7.79 -25.06 -3.90
C SER A 321 8.87 -24.98 -4.98
N ASP A 322 9.29 -23.77 -5.36
CA ASP A 322 10.39 -23.49 -6.31
C ASP A 322 11.17 -22.26 -5.85
N PRO A 323 12.06 -22.41 -4.86
CA PRO A 323 12.76 -21.29 -4.23
C PRO A 323 13.86 -20.67 -5.09
N THR A 324 14.20 -21.28 -6.22
CA THR A 324 15.26 -20.82 -7.14
C THR A 324 14.70 -20.13 -8.38
N GLY A 325 13.50 -20.49 -8.82
CA GLY A 325 12.84 -19.90 -9.97
C GLY A 325 12.43 -18.43 -9.74
N ASP A 326 12.44 -17.62 -10.80
CA ASP A 326 11.85 -16.27 -10.76
C ASP A 326 10.35 -16.35 -11.07
N HIS A 327 9.54 -15.99 -10.10
CA HIS A 327 8.07 -16.02 -10.17
C HIS A 327 7.43 -14.62 -10.30
N GLY A 328 8.20 -13.59 -10.63
CA GLY A 328 7.69 -12.21 -10.76
C GLY A 328 6.57 -12.06 -11.79
N LYS A 329 6.50 -12.96 -12.78
CA LYS A 329 5.44 -13.00 -13.80
C LYS A 329 4.23 -13.85 -13.43
N ASP A 330 4.26 -14.58 -12.32
CA ASP A 330 3.09 -15.29 -11.80
C ASP A 330 1.95 -14.30 -11.52
N VAL A 331 0.72 -14.73 -11.83
CA VAL A 331 -0.45 -13.85 -11.83
C VAL A 331 -1.30 -14.08 -10.59
N ILE A 332 -1.71 -12.98 -9.96
CA ILE A 332 -2.81 -12.93 -9.00
C ILE A 332 -4.07 -12.56 -9.79
N PRO A 333 -5.07 -13.45 -9.88
CA PRO A 333 -6.31 -13.17 -10.60
C PRO A 333 -7.09 -12.00 -9.99
N ALA A 334 -7.86 -11.29 -10.82
CA ALA A 334 -8.76 -10.24 -10.35
C ALA A 334 -9.72 -10.76 -9.26
N GLY A 335 -9.97 -9.94 -8.24
CA GLY A 335 -10.84 -10.30 -7.12
C GLY A 335 -10.27 -11.37 -6.18
N SER A 336 -8.99 -11.70 -6.27
CA SER A 336 -8.35 -12.62 -5.33
C SER A 336 -8.25 -12.02 -3.93
N ALA A 337 -8.53 -12.85 -2.93
CA ALA A 337 -8.13 -12.62 -1.55
C ALA A 337 -6.69 -13.08 -1.35
N VAL A 338 -5.90 -12.29 -0.67
CA VAL A 338 -4.52 -12.62 -0.33
C VAL A 338 -4.24 -12.37 1.15
N ILE A 339 -3.30 -13.10 1.72
CA ILE A 339 -2.74 -12.74 3.02
C ILE A 339 -1.30 -12.27 2.80
N VAL A 340 -1.03 -11.05 3.22
CA VAL A 340 0.35 -10.57 3.39
C VAL A 340 0.75 -10.91 4.82
N ARG A 341 1.55 -11.96 4.98
CA ARG A 341 2.07 -12.38 6.28
C ARG A 341 3.39 -11.70 6.54
N LYS A 342 3.36 -10.71 7.42
CA LYS A 342 4.55 -9.96 7.82
C LYS A 342 5.38 -10.76 8.82
N ALA A 343 6.69 -10.79 8.61
CA ALA A 343 7.65 -11.09 9.66
C ALA A 343 7.72 -9.91 10.64
N VAL A 344 8.45 -10.09 11.76
CA VAL A 344 8.70 -8.99 12.71
C VAL A 344 9.39 -7.84 11.98
N THR A 345 8.74 -6.66 11.94
CA THR A 345 9.27 -5.46 11.30
C THR A 345 9.06 -4.27 12.24
N PRO A 346 10.13 -3.55 12.63
CA PRO A 346 10.00 -2.31 13.37
C PRO A 346 9.23 -1.25 12.56
N GLY A 347 8.44 -0.39 13.24
CA GLY A 347 7.75 0.74 12.60
C GLY A 347 6.47 0.35 11.86
N SER A 348 5.67 -0.52 12.40
CA SER A 348 4.32 -0.83 11.90
C SER A 348 3.31 0.29 12.27
N PRO A 349 2.28 0.54 11.40
CA PRO A 349 2.08 -0.10 10.11
C PRO A 349 3.00 0.45 9.01
N VAL A 350 3.30 -0.39 8.02
CA VAL A 350 3.81 0.04 6.72
C VAL A 350 2.67 0.02 5.71
N PHE A 351 2.81 0.78 4.61
CA PHE A 351 1.72 0.87 3.63
C PHE A 351 2.11 0.19 2.32
N TRP A 352 1.28 -0.73 1.88
CA TRP A 352 1.35 -1.30 0.55
C TRP A 352 0.69 -0.36 -0.45
N VAL A 353 1.50 0.30 -1.28
CA VAL A 353 0.99 1.17 -2.34
C VAL A 353 0.63 0.34 -3.57
N ASN A 354 -0.67 0.17 -3.78
CA ASN A 354 -1.25 -0.60 -4.86
C ASN A 354 -1.72 0.35 -5.97
N SER A 355 -0.95 0.44 -7.08
CA SER A 355 -1.27 1.32 -8.22
C SER A 355 -1.92 0.52 -9.36
N PRO A 356 -3.05 0.99 -9.93
CA PRO A 356 -3.71 0.29 -11.03
C PRO A 356 -2.80 0.19 -12.26
N THR A 357 -2.67 -1.01 -12.83
CA THR A 357 -1.84 -1.27 -14.01
C THR A 357 -2.46 -0.75 -15.32
N TYR A 358 -3.75 -0.47 -15.31
CA TYR A 358 -4.49 0.12 -16.43
C TYR A 358 -4.47 1.66 -16.43
N VAL A 359 -3.87 2.27 -15.41
CA VAL A 359 -3.55 3.71 -15.39
C VAL A 359 -2.07 3.84 -15.71
N THR A 360 -1.72 4.64 -16.71
CA THR A 360 -0.33 4.85 -17.10
C THR A 360 0.50 5.29 -15.89
N ALA A 361 1.53 4.55 -15.56
CA ALA A 361 2.45 4.90 -14.47
C ALA A 361 3.08 6.27 -14.78
N THR A 362 3.03 7.19 -13.82
CA THR A 362 3.63 8.53 -13.97
C THR A 362 5.10 8.55 -13.51
N SER A 363 5.56 7.48 -12.86
CA SER A 363 6.94 7.36 -12.37
C SER A 363 7.41 5.91 -12.36
N LEU A 364 8.67 5.68 -12.71
CA LEU A 364 9.35 4.40 -12.62
C LEU A 364 10.10 4.32 -11.29
N LEU A 365 9.70 3.37 -10.43
CA LEU A 365 10.39 3.09 -9.17
C LEU A 365 11.03 1.70 -9.22
N PRO A 366 12.19 1.50 -8.56
CA PRO A 366 12.74 0.17 -8.39
C PRO A 366 11.87 -0.67 -7.44
N LEU A 367 11.84 -1.97 -7.65
CA LEU A 367 11.23 -2.94 -6.73
C LEU A 367 12.05 -3.05 -5.44
N GLN A 368 13.37 -2.85 -5.55
CA GLN A 368 14.30 -2.97 -4.44
C GLN A 368 15.50 -2.05 -4.62
N ALA A 369 15.98 -1.48 -3.50
CA ALA A 369 17.30 -0.88 -3.37
C ALA A 369 18.00 -1.50 -2.16
N VAL A 370 19.26 -1.92 -2.33
CA VAL A 370 20.01 -2.56 -1.25
C VAL A 370 21.44 -2.05 -1.18
N SER A 371 22.01 -2.08 0.03
CA SER A 371 23.46 -2.01 0.24
C SER A 371 24.01 -3.43 0.39
N ARG A 372 24.84 -3.84 -0.55
CA ARG A 372 25.43 -5.19 -0.63
C ARG A 372 26.84 -5.22 -0.05
N LYS A 373 27.10 -6.20 0.81
CA LYS A 373 28.44 -6.47 1.36
C LYS A 373 28.73 -7.97 1.38
N SER A 374 29.99 -8.32 1.12
CA SER A 374 30.50 -9.68 1.34
C SER A 374 31.11 -9.77 2.74
N HIS A 375 30.77 -10.84 3.44
CA HIS A 375 31.19 -11.17 4.80
C HIS A 375 32.17 -12.35 4.75
N ALA A 376 33.38 -12.08 4.29
CA ALA A 376 34.44 -13.07 4.08
C ALA A 376 33.90 -14.43 3.57
N GLY A 377 34.16 -15.55 4.30
CA GLY A 377 33.67 -16.88 3.94
C GLY A 377 32.20 -17.16 4.26
N ALA A 378 31.49 -16.23 4.92
CA ALA A 378 30.09 -16.44 5.34
C ALA A 378 29.07 -16.11 4.23
N GLY A 379 29.48 -15.40 3.16
CA GLY A 379 28.63 -15.08 2.02
C GLY A 379 28.38 -13.59 1.82
N THR A 380 27.41 -13.27 0.94
CA THR A 380 27.04 -11.91 0.58
C THR A 380 25.64 -11.61 1.08
N PHE A 381 25.45 -10.47 1.75
CA PHE A 381 24.19 -10.08 2.35
C PHE A 381 23.82 -8.64 2.04
N ASP A 382 22.52 -8.40 1.94
CA ASP A 382 21.91 -7.15 1.51
C ASP A 382 21.17 -6.46 2.66
N ILE A 383 21.43 -5.17 2.85
CA ILE A 383 20.62 -4.30 3.70
C ILE A 383 19.66 -3.52 2.79
N ASN A 384 18.38 -3.59 3.09
CA ASN A 384 17.36 -2.85 2.35
C ASN A 384 17.51 -1.33 2.57
N MET A 385 17.40 -0.56 1.48
CA MET A 385 17.52 0.91 1.43
C MET A 385 16.25 1.52 0.83
N PRO A 386 15.13 1.56 1.59
CA PRO A 386 13.87 2.08 1.08
C PRO A 386 13.96 3.56 0.70
N ILE A 387 13.25 3.95 -0.36
CA ILE A 387 13.12 5.36 -0.77
C ILE A 387 11.86 6.00 -0.18
N VAL A 388 10.96 5.19 0.36
CA VAL A 388 9.71 5.62 1.01
C VAL A 388 9.65 5.03 2.41
N GLY A 389 9.13 5.77 3.37
CA GLY A 389 9.05 5.34 4.76
C GLY A 389 10.37 5.44 5.52
N ALA A 390 10.63 4.50 6.43
CA ALA A 390 11.84 4.49 7.23
C ALA A 390 13.07 4.24 6.36
N LYS A 391 14.01 5.17 6.36
CA LYS A 391 15.22 5.11 5.55
C LYS A 391 16.15 4.00 6.01
N GLY A 392 16.83 3.34 5.06
CA GLY A 392 17.79 2.28 5.35
C GLY A 392 19.10 2.82 5.93
N ILE A 393 19.69 2.05 6.86
CA ILE A 393 20.98 2.38 7.48
C ILE A 393 21.96 1.25 7.21
N GLU A 394 23.09 1.58 6.60
CA GLU A 394 24.25 0.71 6.46
C GLU A 394 25.07 0.76 7.75
N SER A 395 25.03 -0.31 8.52
CA SER A 395 25.68 -0.43 9.82
C SER A 395 27.05 -1.11 9.76
N ARG A 396 27.42 -1.66 8.60
CA ARG A 396 28.69 -2.39 8.39
C ARG A 396 29.77 -1.44 7.86
N THR A 397 31.01 -1.80 8.10
CA THR A 397 32.17 -0.98 7.68
C THR A 397 32.22 -0.76 6.16
N GLY A 398 32.69 0.43 5.75
CA GLY A 398 33.14 0.73 4.39
C GLY A 398 34.64 0.43 4.17
N GLY A 399 35.34 -0.08 5.20
CA GLY A 399 36.79 -0.21 5.23
C GLY A 399 37.46 1.16 5.23
N THR A 400 38.78 1.17 5.07
CA THR A 400 39.59 2.40 5.05
C THR A 400 39.26 3.32 3.87
N SER A 401 38.73 2.76 2.79
CA SER A 401 38.36 3.52 1.56
C SER A 401 36.92 3.97 1.54
N GLY A 402 36.09 3.65 2.55
CA GLY A 402 34.67 4.01 2.58
C GLY A 402 33.87 3.41 1.41
N ASN A 403 34.14 2.15 1.06
CA ASN A 403 33.51 1.51 -0.10
C ASN A 403 32.15 0.91 0.25
N HIS A 404 31.15 1.18 -0.60
CA HIS A 404 29.82 0.58 -0.52
C HIS A 404 29.31 0.24 -1.91
N GLN A 405 28.44 -0.76 -2.00
CA GLN A 405 27.77 -1.13 -3.26
C GLN A 405 26.27 -1.02 -3.08
N ILE A 406 25.63 -0.22 -3.92
CA ILE A 406 24.18 -0.04 -3.95
C ILE A 406 23.65 -0.71 -5.22
N ILE A 407 22.63 -1.55 -5.06
CA ILE A 407 21.98 -2.25 -6.17
C ILE A 407 20.51 -1.88 -6.19
N LEU A 408 20.04 -1.39 -7.34
CA LEU A 408 18.63 -1.14 -7.62
C LEU A 408 18.12 -2.23 -8.55
N THR A 409 16.99 -2.84 -8.21
CA THR A 409 16.33 -3.87 -9.04
C THR A 409 14.95 -3.36 -9.49
N PHE A 410 14.66 -3.49 -10.78
CA PHE A 410 13.42 -3.04 -11.42
C PHE A 410 12.62 -4.22 -11.97
N ALA A 411 11.34 -3.98 -12.27
CA ALA A 411 10.47 -4.99 -12.89
C ALA A 411 10.88 -5.33 -14.34
N ASN A 412 11.41 -4.35 -15.07
CA ASN A 412 11.84 -4.46 -16.47
C ASN A 412 13.31 -4.07 -16.61
N ASN A 413 13.90 -4.35 -17.79
CA ASN A 413 15.21 -3.83 -18.15
C ASN A 413 15.18 -2.31 -18.15
N VAL A 414 16.25 -1.69 -17.66
CA VAL A 414 16.31 -0.23 -17.48
C VAL A 414 17.57 0.37 -18.11
N SER A 415 17.46 1.64 -18.44
CA SER A 415 18.56 2.55 -18.76
C SER A 415 18.50 3.76 -17.84
N PHE A 416 19.54 4.58 -17.80
CA PHE A 416 19.54 5.88 -17.14
C PHE A 416 20.45 6.87 -17.86
N THR A 417 20.26 8.17 -17.61
CA THR A 417 21.06 9.23 -18.26
C THR A 417 22.31 9.57 -17.45
N SER A 418 22.16 9.79 -16.14
CA SER A 418 23.29 10.10 -15.26
C SER A 418 23.06 9.63 -13.84
N ALA A 419 24.16 9.48 -13.10
CA ALA A 419 24.13 9.15 -11.67
C ALA A 419 25.10 10.07 -10.91
N SER A 420 24.74 10.41 -9.68
CA SER A 420 25.60 11.19 -8.77
C SER A 420 25.34 10.78 -7.32
N VAL A 421 26.28 11.15 -6.45
CA VAL A 421 26.13 11.00 -5.00
C VAL A 421 26.16 12.39 -4.38
N ALA A 422 25.17 12.70 -3.56
CA ALA A 422 25.13 13.89 -2.74
C ALA A 422 25.42 13.49 -1.28
N PRO A 423 26.62 13.76 -0.75
CA PRO A 423 26.95 13.54 0.64
C PRO A 423 26.05 14.37 1.56
N GLY A 424 25.86 13.90 2.80
CA GLY A 424 25.22 14.67 3.86
C GLY A 424 26.03 15.88 4.31
N GLN A 425 25.45 16.72 5.15
CA GLN A 425 26.13 17.84 5.74
C GLN A 425 27.37 17.35 6.50
N ASN A 426 28.55 17.94 6.18
CA ASN A 426 29.85 17.53 6.72
C ASN A 426 30.30 16.10 6.34
N GLY A 427 29.57 15.43 5.44
CA GLY A 427 29.94 14.12 4.93
C GLY A 427 30.79 14.18 3.65
N ALA A 428 31.29 13.03 3.23
CA ALA A 428 31.97 12.83 1.95
C ALA A 428 31.51 11.50 1.33
N GLY A 429 31.79 11.34 0.05
CA GLY A 429 31.53 10.13 -0.72
C GLY A 429 31.18 10.46 -2.17
N GLY A 430 31.46 9.52 -3.05
CA GLY A 430 31.21 9.65 -4.49
C GLY A 430 31.08 8.30 -5.17
N LEU A 431 30.84 8.32 -6.48
CA LEU A 431 30.84 7.11 -7.29
C LEU A 431 32.28 6.61 -7.49
N ALA A 432 32.49 5.31 -7.35
CA ALA A 432 33.72 4.62 -7.76
C ALA A 432 33.56 4.12 -9.22
N GLY A 433 33.70 5.03 -10.17
CA GLY A 433 33.50 4.76 -11.58
C GLY A 433 32.05 4.87 -12.04
N SER A 434 31.78 4.48 -13.29
CA SER A 434 30.44 4.53 -13.87
C SER A 434 29.57 3.40 -13.31
N PRO A 435 28.27 3.66 -13.02
CA PRO A 435 27.35 2.60 -12.64
C PRO A 435 27.20 1.55 -13.75
N ILE A 436 26.95 0.31 -13.34
CA ILE A 436 26.82 -0.83 -14.24
C ILE A 436 25.32 -1.16 -14.42
N ILE A 437 24.87 -1.25 -15.67
CA ILE A 437 23.55 -1.77 -16.01
C ILE A 437 23.67 -3.27 -16.31
N ASN A 438 22.85 -4.07 -15.62
CA ASN A 438 22.72 -5.50 -15.88
C ASN A 438 21.22 -5.87 -15.97
N GLY A 439 20.64 -5.71 -17.16
CA GLY A 439 19.24 -5.97 -17.42
C GLY A 439 18.32 -5.11 -16.53
N LYS A 440 17.68 -5.77 -15.57
CA LYS A 440 16.77 -5.15 -14.59
C LYS A 440 17.50 -4.43 -13.44
N ARG A 441 18.84 -4.40 -13.42
CA ARG A 441 19.61 -3.88 -12.27
C ARG A 441 20.52 -2.73 -12.68
N ILE A 442 20.62 -1.76 -11.77
CA ILE A 442 21.65 -0.71 -11.76
C ILE A 442 22.51 -0.94 -10.53
N ILE A 443 23.81 -1.12 -10.74
CA ILE A 443 24.80 -1.35 -9.68
C ILE A 443 25.69 -0.10 -9.58
N LEU A 444 25.73 0.50 -8.39
CA LEU A 444 26.52 1.69 -8.10
C LEU A 444 27.56 1.33 -7.03
N ASN A 445 28.82 1.48 -7.37
CA ASN A 445 29.90 1.36 -6.40
C ASN A 445 30.23 2.77 -5.87
N LEU A 446 30.29 2.91 -4.56
CA LEU A 446 30.61 4.15 -3.86
C LEU A 446 31.99 4.04 -3.22
N THR A 447 32.68 5.16 -3.11
CA THR A 447 34.00 5.25 -2.46
C THR A 447 34.14 6.57 -1.70
N GLY A 448 35.07 6.63 -0.75
CA GLY A 448 35.31 7.82 0.07
C GLY A 448 34.14 8.18 0.99
N VAL A 449 33.21 7.24 1.22
CA VAL A 449 32.03 7.49 2.05
C VAL A 449 32.43 7.56 3.52
N THR A 450 32.20 8.72 4.14
CA THR A 450 32.43 8.91 5.57
C THR A 450 31.27 8.39 6.42
N ASN A 451 31.56 8.04 7.67
CA ASN A 451 30.54 7.62 8.64
C ASN A 451 29.68 8.80 9.13
N GLN A 452 28.54 8.54 9.81
CA GLN A 452 27.66 9.51 10.47
C GLN A 452 27.02 10.52 9.51
N GLN A 453 26.45 10.04 8.39
CA GLN A 453 25.77 10.91 7.43
C GLN A 453 24.56 10.25 6.80
N TRP A 454 23.63 11.09 6.33
CA TRP A 454 22.66 10.73 5.32
C TRP A 454 23.20 11.17 3.95
N LEU A 455 23.62 10.24 3.13
CA LEU A 455 23.94 10.53 1.73
C LEU A 455 22.73 10.18 0.83
N THR A 456 22.70 10.77 -0.35
CA THR A 456 21.66 10.46 -1.36
C THR A 456 22.32 10.05 -2.67
N VAL A 457 21.96 8.88 -3.17
CA VAL A 457 22.28 8.43 -4.52
C VAL A 457 21.20 8.94 -5.47
N ASN A 458 21.56 9.77 -6.43
CA ASN A 458 20.65 10.33 -7.43
C ASN A 458 20.89 9.68 -8.79
N LEU A 459 19.81 9.30 -9.46
CA LEU A 459 19.80 8.88 -10.85
C LEU A 459 18.82 9.75 -11.63
N THR A 460 19.21 10.20 -12.82
CA THR A 460 18.34 10.97 -13.72
C THR A 460 18.00 10.15 -14.96
N GLY A 461 16.76 10.33 -15.45
CA GLY A 461 16.31 9.71 -16.69
C GLY A 461 16.33 8.17 -16.63
N VAL A 462 16.06 7.57 -15.48
CA VAL A 462 15.89 6.12 -15.39
C VAL A 462 14.64 5.74 -16.18
N SER A 463 14.80 4.87 -17.18
CA SER A 463 13.73 4.51 -18.11
C SER A 463 13.70 3.01 -18.39
N ASP A 464 12.50 2.43 -18.49
CA ASP A 464 12.27 1.07 -18.97
C ASP A 464 11.75 1.04 -20.42
N GLY A 465 11.84 2.17 -21.11
CA GLY A 465 11.34 2.35 -22.48
C GLY A 465 9.89 2.84 -22.55
N SER A 466 9.12 2.69 -21.46
CA SER A 466 7.71 3.13 -21.39
C SER A 466 7.54 4.33 -20.47
N VAL A 467 8.27 4.34 -19.36
CA VAL A 467 8.22 5.40 -18.34
C VAL A 467 9.64 5.84 -18.02
N SER A 468 9.80 7.11 -17.70
CA SER A 468 11.07 7.68 -17.23
C SER A 468 10.89 8.43 -15.92
N SER A 469 11.86 8.30 -15.00
CA SER A 469 11.84 8.95 -13.69
C SER A 469 13.24 9.37 -13.25
N ASN A 470 13.29 10.38 -12.39
CA ASN A 470 14.47 10.66 -11.57
C ASN A 470 14.28 10.00 -10.20
N LEU A 471 15.34 9.39 -9.70
CA LEU A 471 15.35 8.69 -8.43
C LEU A 471 16.32 9.33 -7.46
N ALA A 472 15.93 9.39 -6.19
CA ALA A 472 16.79 9.83 -5.08
C ALA A 472 16.68 8.77 -3.97
N ILE A 473 17.76 8.07 -3.69
CA ILE A 473 17.82 6.99 -2.70
C ILE A 473 18.61 7.50 -1.49
N PRO A 474 17.93 7.82 -0.37
CA PRO A 474 18.60 8.23 0.86
C PRO A 474 19.18 7.00 1.58
N ILE A 475 20.41 7.12 2.05
CA ILE A 475 21.15 6.05 2.71
C ILE A 475 21.78 6.61 3.97
N GLY A 476 21.44 6.04 5.14
CA GLY A 476 22.16 6.31 6.38
C GLY A 476 23.45 5.51 6.41
N ILE A 477 24.56 6.15 6.70
CA ILE A 477 25.85 5.49 6.94
C ILE A 477 26.19 5.68 8.41
N LEU A 478 26.02 4.61 9.19
CA LEU A 478 26.29 4.62 10.64
C LEU A 478 26.86 3.28 11.07
N ALA A 479 28.18 3.13 10.93
CA ALA A 479 28.88 1.93 11.29
C ALA A 479 28.71 1.63 12.79
N GLY A 480 28.28 0.42 13.12
CA GLY A 480 28.02 -0.03 14.48
C GLY A 480 26.57 0.08 14.96
N ASP A 481 25.67 0.73 14.21
CA ASP A 481 24.23 0.78 14.53
C ASP A 481 23.56 -0.55 14.14
N THR A 482 23.70 -1.55 14.99
CA THR A 482 23.21 -2.90 14.71
C THR A 482 21.71 -3.06 14.95
N ASN A 483 21.10 -2.17 15.76
CA ASN A 483 19.68 -2.20 16.09
C ASN A 483 18.84 -1.23 15.24
N VAL A 484 19.48 -0.40 14.41
CA VAL A 484 18.87 0.54 13.45
C VAL A 484 18.06 1.65 14.15
N ASP A 485 18.52 2.12 15.32
CA ASP A 485 17.88 3.22 16.06
C ASP A 485 18.52 4.60 15.78
N GLN A 486 19.41 4.68 14.77
CA GLN A 486 20.14 5.88 14.32
C GLN A 486 21.18 6.37 15.31
N ARG A 487 21.57 5.55 16.28
CA ARG A 487 22.59 5.86 17.29
C ARG A 487 23.42 4.62 17.57
N VAL A 488 24.72 4.81 17.79
CA VAL A 488 25.58 3.75 18.30
C VAL A 488 25.75 3.93 19.80
N ASN A 489 25.21 3.00 20.57
CA ASN A 489 25.19 3.07 22.02
C ASN A 489 25.38 1.68 22.68
N SER A 490 25.21 1.60 23.99
CA SER A 490 25.38 0.34 24.73
C SER A 490 24.42 -0.78 24.29
N LYS A 491 23.26 -0.45 23.68
CA LYS A 491 22.33 -1.47 23.18
C LYS A 491 22.94 -2.22 22.00
N ASP A 492 23.65 -1.52 21.11
CA ASP A 492 24.33 -2.12 19.96
C ASP A 492 25.48 -3.01 20.42
N ALA A 493 26.32 -2.50 21.31
CA ALA A 493 27.42 -3.26 21.87
C ALA A 493 26.93 -4.53 22.62
N ASN A 494 25.86 -4.41 23.38
CA ASN A 494 25.27 -5.55 24.09
C ASN A 494 24.63 -6.56 23.11
N ARG A 495 23.95 -6.07 22.06
CA ARG A 495 23.39 -6.92 21.00
C ARG A 495 24.48 -7.72 20.30
N THR A 496 25.57 -7.06 19.92
CA THR A 496 26.73 -7.69 19.27
C THR A 496 27.39 -8.72 20.19
N LYS A 497 27.65 -8.35 21.45
CA LYS A 497 28.19 -9.26 22.46
C LYS A 497 27.29 -10.49 22.68
N ALA A 498 25.97 -10.33 22.75
CA ALA A 498 25.02 -11.43 22.92
C ALA A 498 24.94 -12.37 21.72
N ALA A 499 25.36 -11.94 20.54
CA ALA A 499 25.41 -12.73 19.32
C ALA A 499 26.78 -13.37 19.07
N SER A 500 27.80 -13.07 19.88
CA SER A 500 29.16 -13.61 19.74
C SER A 500 29.17 -15.13 19.73
N GLY A 501 29.94 -15.71 18.81
CA GLY A 501 30.02 -17.15 18.55
C GLY A 501 28.95 -17.71 17.61
N ARG A 502 27.98 -16.89 17.16
CA ARG A 502 26.97 -17.33 16.17
C ARG A 502 27.54 -17.30 14.76
N ILE A 503 27.13 -18.27 13.95
CA ILE A 503 27.46 -18.27 12.52
C ILE A 503 26.71 -17.13 11.83
N VAL A 504 27.39 -16.37 10.98
CA VAL A 504 26.80 -15.31 10.15
C VAL A 504 25.82 -15.92 9.15
N ASN A 505 24.61 -15.38 9.09
CA ASN A 505 23.55 -15.82 8.18
C ASN A 505 22.60 -14.66 7.84
N SER A 506 21.56 -14.92 7.05
CA SER A 506 20.58 -13.91 6.59
C SER A 506 19.80 -13.20 7.70
N THR A 507 19.83 -13.67 8.95
CA THR A 507 19.09 -13.05 10.06
C THR A 507 19.97 -12.21 10.99
N ASN A 508 21.29 -12.42 10.97
CA ASN A 508 22.21 -11.79 11.92
C ASN A 508 23.41 -11.07 11.26
N PHE A 509 23.55 -11.08 9.95
CA PHE A 509 24.69 -10.51 9.21
C PHE A 509 24.97 -9.03 9.52
N ARG A 510 23.97 -8.27 9.99
CA ARG A 510 24.17 -6.87 10.42
C ARG A 510 25.06 -6.73 11.64
N ILE A 511 25.28 -7.81 12.37
CA ILE A 511 26.07 -7.85 13.61
C ILE A 511 27.56 -8.12 13.32
N ASP A 512 27.86 -8.77 12.21
CA ASP A 512 29.21 -8.85 11.63
C ASP A 512 29.55 -7.52 10.97
N VAL A 513 29.92 -6.54 11.78
CA VAL A 513 30.08 -5.13 11.35
C VAL A 513 31.43 -4.89 10.70
N ASN A 514 32.43 -5.71 11.01
CA ASN A 514 33.79 -5.64 10.45
C ASN A 514 33.93 -6.44 9.15
N LEU A 515 32.94 -7.29 8.79
CA LEU A 515 32.85 -8.10 7.57
C LEU A 515 33.86 -9.25 7.50
N ASP A 516 34.36 -9.74 8.62
CA ASP A 516 35.33 -10.85 8.63
C ASP A 516 34.66 -12.24 8.54
N GLY A 517 33.32 -12.29 8.52
CA GLY A 517 32.52 -13.52 8.40
C GLY A 517 32.27 -14.22 9.71
N ARG A 518 32.55 -13.60 10.83
CA ARG A 518 32.30 -14.10 12.18
C ARG A 518 31.56 -13.03 12.98
N ILE A 519 30.86 -13.46 14.01
CA ILE A 519 30.32 -12.54 15.03
C ILE A 519 31.06 -12.85 16.31
N ASP A 520 31.98 -11.96 16.71
CA ASP A 520 32.82 -12.23 17.86
C ASP A 520 33.17 -10.95 18.66
N VAL A 521 34.27 -11.01 19.44
CA VAL A 521 34.71 -9.88 20.26
C VAL A 521 35.19 -8.70 19.44
N ASP A 522 35.69 -8.92 18.20
CA ASP A 522 36.19 -7.86 17.33
C ASP A 522 35.06 -7.00 16.80
N ASP A 523 33.88 -7.59 16.48
CA ASP A 523 32.66 -6.83 16.18
C ASP A 523 32.22 -5.99 17.38
N THR A 524 32.25 -6.59 18.58
CA THR A 524 31.88 -5.86 19.80
C THR A 524 32.83 -4.68 20.05
N ASN A 525 34.11 -4.86 19.82
CA ASN A 525 35.11 -3.79 19.94
C ASN A 525 34.95 -2.75 18.85
N PHE A 526 34.63 -3.17 17.63
CA PHE A 526 34.31 -2.27 16.53
C PHE A 526 33.11 -1.37 16.88
N VAL A 527 31.98 -1.93 17.34
CA VAL A 527 30.82 -1.15 17.78
C VAL A 527 31.21 -0.19 18.92
N LYS A 528 31.99 -0.65 19.89
CA LYS A 528 32.45 0.20 21.01
C LYS A 528 33.29 1.38 20.56
N SER A 529 34.05 1.26 19.48
CA SER A 529 34.86 2.37 18.94
C SER A 529 34.03 3.51 18.37
N PHE A 530 32.75 3.27 18.08
CA PHE A 530 31.78 4.25 17.56
C PHE A 530 30.71 4.68 18.58
N LEU A 531 30.85 4.29 19.87
CA LEU A 531 29.89 4.71 20.91
C LEU A 531 29.74 6.23 20.97
N GLY A 532 28.48 6.69 21.07
CA GLY A 532 28.15 8.12 21.11
C GLY A 532 27.92 8.75 19.72
N THR A 533 28.15 8.01 18.63
CA THR A 533 27.87 8.50 17.29
C THR A 533 26.38 8.36 16.93
N SER A 534 25.88 9.24 16.05
CA SER A 534 24.51 9.21 15.57
C SER A 534 24.41 9.76 14.14
N LEU A 535 23.31 9.44 13.47
CA LEU A 535 22.93 10.17 12.27
C LEU A 535 22.41 11.57 12.64
N PRO A 536 22.68 12.58 11.79
CA PRO A 536 22.22 13.97 12.01
C PRO A 536 20.71 14.13 11.87
#